data_1fe7e04a0ee4c39cf92251ccc5b05c82
#
_entry.id   1fe7e04a0ee4c39cf92251ccc5b05c82
#
_cell.length_a   1.000
_cell.length_b   1.000
_cell.length_c   1.000
_cell.angle_alpha   90.00
_cell.angle_beta   90.00
_cell.angle_gamma   90.00
#
_symmetry.space_group_name_H-M   'P 1'
#
loop_
_entity.id
_entity.type
_entity.pdbx_description
1 polymer ?
#
loop_
_entity_poly.entity_id
_entity_poly.type
_entity_poly.pdbx_seq_one_letter_code
_entity_poly.pdbx_strand_id
1 'polypeptide(L)'
;MEINADPRELDKFGALAHRWWDPAGEFAPLHQINPLRLDWIDQHAPLRGKRVLDVGCGGGILTEAMAQRGGEVTGIDLSDKALKVAELHLLESRVMVAYQVIAAEALAAREPGSYQVVTCMELLEHVPDPQSTVSACALLAAPGGQVFFSTINRNPKAYLFAIVGAEYVLKLLPRGTHDYEKFIRPAELAGMCRASGLEVEQIIGMSYNPVTRVYSLGSDTSVNYLMRTKKPRQASVVSQ
;
A
#
# COMPACT_ATOMS: atom_id res chain seq x y z
N MET A 1 -2.95 -20.36 12.57
CA MET A 1 -3.63 -19.52 11.58
C MET A 1 -2.79 -19.60 10.32
N GLU A 2 -3.36 -19.95 9.20
CA GLU A 2 -2.64 -19.99 7.92
C GLU A 2 -2.23 -18.58 7.52
N ILE A 3 -1.02 -18.43 6.97
CA ILE A 3 -0.50 -17.10 6.59
C ILE A 3 -1.20 -16.66 5.31
N ASN A 4 -1.79 -15.46 5.30
CA ASN A 4 -2.47 -14.87 4.14
C ASN A 4 -1.46 -14.36 3.10
N ALA A 5 -0.76 -15.30 2.45
CA ALA A 5 0.26 -14.99 1.44
C ALA A 5 0.28 -16.07 0.34
N ASP A 6 0.49 -15.66 -0.91
CA ASP A 6 0.81 -16.56 -2.02
C ASP A 6 2.34 -16.76 -2.08
N PRO A 7 2.87 -17.96 -1.84
CA PRO A 7 4.31 -18.22 -1.87
C PRO A 7 4.96 -17.84 -3.20
N ARG A 8 4.24 -17.95 -4.32
CA ARG A 8 4.74 -17.61 -5.66
C ARG A 8 4.94 -16.10 -5.81
N GLU A 9 4.07 -15.29 -5.22
CA GLU A 9 4.23 -13.82 -5.19
C GLU A 9 5.42 -13.43 -4.31
N LEU A 10 5.59 -14.05 -3.14
CA LEU A 10 6.76 -13.81 -2.28
C LEU A 10 8.08 -14.17 -2.98
N ASP A 11 8.13 -15.31 -3.67
CA ASP A 11 9.33 -15.72 -4.42
C ASP A 11 9.64 -14.75 -5.56
N LYS A 12 8.62 -14.31 -6.31
CA LYS A 12 8.73 -13.37 -7.42
C LYS A 12 9.30 -12.01 -6.96
N PHE A 13 8.70 -11.38 -5.95
CA PHE A 13 9.20 -10.12 -5.40
C PHE A 13 10.56 -10.28 -4.72
N GLY A 14 10.77 -11.40 -4.02
CA GLY A 14 12.05 -11.72 -3.41
C GLY A 14 13.19 -11.90 -4.41
N ALA A 15 12.93 -12.42 -5.60
CA ALA A 15 13.93 -12.54 -6.66
C ALA A 15 14.37 -11.18 -7.22
N LEU A 16 13.48 -10.19 -7.23
CA LEU A 16 13.73 -8.85 -7.74
C LEU A 16 14.19 -7.87 -6.65
N ALA A 17 14.24 -8.28 -5.39
CA ALA A 17 14.48 -7.40 -4.24
C ALA A 17 15.74 -6.52 -4.39
N HIS A 18 16.82 -7.06 -4.94
CA HIS A 18 18.10 -6.35 -5.13
C HIS A 18 18.01 -5.14 -6.10
N ARG A 19 16.93 -5.01 -6.88
CA ARG A 19 16.70 -3.92 -7.82
C ARG A 19 15.65 -2.92 -7.32
N TRP A 20 15.19 -3.04 -6.09
CA TRP A 20 14.09 -2.23 -5.55
C TRP A 20 14.38 -0.73 -5.63
N TRP A 21 15.62 -0.33 -5.39
CA TRP A 21 16.05 1.06 -5.41
C TRP A 21 16.68 1.52 -6.73
N ASP A 22 16.65 0.69 -7.77
CA ASP A 22 17.05 1.08 -9.13
C ASP A 22 15.92 1.89 -9.79
N PRO A 23 16.06 3.23 -9.96
CA PRO A 23 15.01 4.07 -10.53
C PRO A 23 14.77 3.81 -12.02
N ALA A 24 15.62 3.02 -12.68
CA ALA A 24 15.46 2.59 -14.06
C ALA A 24 15.09 1.09 -14.17
N GLY A 25 14.94 0.41 -13.03
CA GLY A 25 14.61 -1.02 -12.92
C GLY A 25 13.12 -1.31 -13.00
N GLU A 26 12.77 -2.53 -12.63
CA GLU A 26 11.39 -3.04 -12.64
C GLU A 26 10.48 -2.28 -11.67
N PHE A 27 11.03 -1.65 -10.64
CA PHE A 27 10.29 -0.84 -9.65
C PHE A 27 10.26 0.66 -9.98
N ALA A 28 10.77 1.07 -11.16
CA ALA A 28 10.72 2.47 -11.62
C ALA A 28 9.32 3.11 -11.51
N PRO A 29 8.20 2.42 -11.84
CA PRO A 29 6.86 2.97 -11.65
C PRO A 29 6.56 3.33 -10.20
N LEU A 30 7.01 2.52 -9.22
CA LEU A 30 6.81 2.81 -7.80
C LEU A 30 7.53 4.09 -7.37
N HIS A 31 8.75 4.32 -7.85
CA HIS A 31 9.49 5.56 -7.60
C HIS A 31 8.78 6.78 -8.19
N GLN A 32 8.20 6.64 -9.40
CA GLN A 32 7.51 7.73 -10.08
C GLN A 32 6.18 8.11 -9.41
N ILE A 33 5.43 7.12 -8.89
CA ILE A 33 4.14 7.38 -8.22
C ILE A 33 4.30 7.75 -6.74
N ASN A 34 5.44 7.44 -6.14
CA ASN A 34 5.65 7.63 -4.70
C ASN A 34 5.43 9.07 -4.22
N PRO A 35 5.93 10.12 -4.90
CA PRO A 35 5.67 11.50 -4.48
C PRO A 35 4.19 11.84 -4.44
N LEU A 36 3.41 11.38 -5.43
CA LEU A 36 1.97 11.64 -5.50
C LEU A 36 1.21 10.98 -4.33
N ARG A 37 1.56 9.72 -4.03
CA ARG A 37 0.96 8.99 -2.91
C ARG A 37 1.32 9.64 -1.57
N LEU A 38 2.60 9.94 -1.37
CA LEU A 38 3.11 10.56 -0.16
C LEU A 38 2.46 11.92 0.11
N ASP A 39 2.41 12.80 -0.90
CA ASP A 39 1.81 14.12 -0.78
C ASP A 39 0.33 14.03 -0.45
N TRP A 40 -0.40 13.12 -1.11
CA TRP A 40 -1.82 12.90 -0.83
C TRP A 40 -2.06 12.34 0.59
N ILE A 41 -1.24 11.40 1.06
CA ILE A 41 -1.32 10.87 2.43
C ILE A 41 -1.05 11.98 3.43
N ASP A 42 0.06 12.71 3.29
CA ASP A 42 0.49 13.75 4.24
C ASP A 42 -0.49 14.93 4.28
N GLN A 43 -1.09 15.29 3.14
CA GLN A 43 -2.15 16.31 3.06
C GLN A 43 -3.38 15.95 3.90
N HIS A 44 -3.79 14.67 3.90
CA HIS A 44 -5.01 14.24 4.59
C HIS A 44 -4.76 13.70 6.01
N ALA A 45 -3.55 13.27 6.28
CA ALA A 45 -3.11 12.77 7.58
C ALA A 45 -1.67 13.20 7.86
N PRO A 46 -1.41 14.46 8.24
CA PRO A 46 -0.06 14.96 8.48
C PRO A 46 0.77 14.00 9.30
N LEU A 47 1.91 13.56 8.77
CA LEU A 47 2.68 12.41 9.27
C LEU A 47 3.54 12.75 10.47
N ARG A 48 3.99 14.02 10.59
CA ARG A 48 4.94 14.45 11.63
C ARG A 48 4.49 14.08 13.04
N GLY A 49 5.32 13.33 13.75
CA GLY A 49 5.09 12.89 15.12
C GLY A 49 3.96 11.88 15.29
N LYS A 50 3.52 11.22 14.20
CA LYS A 50 2.54 10.14 14.26
C LYS A 50 3.19 8.78 14.12
N ARG A 51 2.66 7.79 14.82
CA ARG A 51 2.98 6.39 14.56
C ARG A 51 2.28 5.95 13.27
N VAL A 52 3.09 5.56 12.30
CA VAL A 52 2.68 5.17 10.95
C VAL A 52 3.03 3.72 10.71
N LEU A 53 2.13 2.97 10.09
CA LEU A 53 2.38 1.60 9.65
C LEU A 53 2.27 1.53 8.13
N ASP A 54 3.26 0.92 7.49
CA ASP A 54 3.25 0.59 6.07
C ASP A 54 3.14 -0.93 5.90
N VAL A 55 1.98 -1.41 5.44
CA VAL A 55 1.65 -2.83 5.27
C VAL A 55 1.98 -3.28 3.85
N GLY A 56 2.82 -4.30 3.71
CA GLY A 56 3.38 -4.72 2.43
C GLY A 56 4.39 -3.70 1.90
N CYS A 57 5.28 -3.24 2.78
CA CYS A 57 6.19 -2.12 2.49
C CYS A 57 7.28 -2.45 1.46
N GLY A 58 7.48 -3.74 1.13
CA GLY A 58 8.50 -4.21 0.21
C GLY A 58 9.89 -3.68 0.56
N GLY A 59 10.59 -3.08 -0.40
CA GLY A 59 11.91 -2.48 -0.21
C GLY A 59 11.90 -1.08 0.40
N GLY A 60 10.77 -0.58 0.93
CA GLY A 60 10.72 0.60 1.79
C GLY A 60 10.58 1.96 1.11
N ILE A 61 10.27 2.04 -0.19
CA ILE A 61 10.21 3.32 -0.92
C ILE A 61 9.24 4.33 -0.28
N LEU A 62 8.00 3.90 0.03
CA LEU A 62 7.02 4.77 0.69
C LEU A 62 7.32 4.93 2.17
N THR A 63 7.74 3.86 2.82
CA THR A 63 8.07 3.81 4.24
C THR A 63 9.12 4.86 4.62
N GLU A 64 10.25 4.89 3.89
CA GLU A 64 11.30 5.88 4.12
C GLU A 64 10.85 7.30 3.80
N ALA A 65 10.07 7.47 2.72
CA ALA A 65 9.53 8.77 2.36
C ALA A 65 8.58 9.33 3.43
N MET A 66 7.78 8.47 4.08
CA MET A 66 6.94 8.86 5.23
C MET A 66 7.77 9.22 6.47
N ALA A 67 8.88 8.50 6.72
CA ALA A 67 9.80 8.83 7.79
C ALA A 67 10.51 10.18 7.54
N GLN A 68 10.89 10.50 6.29
CA GLN A 68 11.43 11.81 5.92
C GLN A 68 10.44 12.96 6.17
N ARG A 69 9.12 12.69 6.14
CA ARG A 69 8.06 13.66 6.55
C ARG A 69 7.90 13.75 8.07
N GLY A 70 8.71 13.01 8.83
CA GLY A 70 8.72 13.06 10.29
C GLY A 70 7.74 12.09 10.97
N GLY A 71 7.25 11.10 10.26
CA GLY A 71 6.50 9.97 10.83
C GLY A 71 7.40 9.03 11.62
N GLU A 72 6.87 8.44 12.70
CA GLU A 72 7.46 7.31 13.40
C GLU A 72 6.99 6.02 12.70
N VAL A 73 7.75 5.58 11.68
CA VAL A 73 7.27 4.59 10.72
C VAL A 73 7.73 3.18 11.07
N THR A 74 6.79 2.24 11.06
CA THR A 74 7.02 0.81 11.02
C THR A 74 6.64 0.29 9.63
N GLY A 75 7.52 -0.45 8.98
CA GLY A 75 7.25 -1.17 7.73
C GLY A 75 7.14 -2.67 8.00
N ILE A 76 6.11 -3.32 7.47
CA ILE A 76 5.96 -4.78 7.56
C ILE A 76 5.81 -5.39 6.18
N ASP A 77 6.47 -6.52 6.00
CA ASP A 77 6.37 -7.35 4.80
C ASP A 77 6.64 -8.82 5.16
N LEU A 78 6.22 -9.76 4.32
CA LEU A 78 6.53 -11.17 4.49
C LEU A 78 7.81 -11.58 3.74
N SER A 79 8.31 -10.74 2.83
CA SER A 79 9.56 -10.97 2.10
C SER A 79 10.77 -10.48 2.92
N ASP A 80 11.42 -11.39 3.64
CA ASP A 80 12.69 -11.11 4.34
C ASP A 80 13.75 -10.49 3.39
N LYS A 81 13.79 -10.92 2.12
CA LYS A 81 14.72 -10.36 1.13
C LYS A 81 14.42 -8.88 0.80
N ALA A 82 13.15 -8.52 0.67
CA ALA A 82 12.76 -7.13 0.42
C ALA A 82 13.09 -6.24 1.62
N LEU A 83 12.79 -6.71 2.84
CA LEU A 83 13.10 -5.98 4.06
C LEU A 83 14.61 -5.81 4.28
N LYS A 84 15.44 -6.80 3.94
CA LYS A 84 16.90 -6.65 4.00
C LYS A 84 17.42 -5.55 3.06
N VAL A 85 16.81 -5.42 1.88
CA VAL A 85 17.14 -4.32 0.96
C VAL A 85 16.69 -2.98 1.52
N ALA A 86 15.50 -2.90 2.12
CA ALA A 86 15.03 -1.72 2.81
C ALA A 86 15.96 -1.31 3.97
N GLU A 87 16.36 -2.26 4.83
CA GLU A 87 17.30 -2.03 5.93
C GLU A 87 18.67 -1.52 5.44
N LEU A 88 19.19 -2.08 4.34
CA LEU A 88 20.44 -1.62 3.74
C LEU A 88 20.32 -0.18 3.23
N HIS A 89 19.20 0.18 2.61
CA HIS A 89 19.01 1.54 2.10
C HIS A 89 18.88 2.57 3.23
N LEU A 90 18.45 2.19 4.44
CA LEU A 90 18.48 3.09 5.61
C LEU A 90 19.87 3.63 5.91
N LEU A 91 20.93 2.88 5.59
CA LEU A 91 22.31 3.34 5.77
C LEU A 91 22.65 4.53 4.89
N GLU A 92 22.00 4.64 3.73
CA GLU A 92 22.15 5.73 2.76
C GLU A 92 21.22 6.90 3.09
N SER A 93 19.94 6.61 3.32
CA SER A 93 18.90 7.62 3.58
C SER A 93 18.98 8.26 4.96
N ARG A 94 19.60 7.57 5.93
CA ARG A 94 19.78 8.01 7.33
C ARG A 94 18.48 8.35 8.06
N VAL A 95 17.36 7.80 7.64
CA VAL A 95 16.10 7.91 8.36
C VAL A 95 15.93 6.73 9.33
N MET A 96 15.07 6.89 10.32
CA MET A 96 14.76 5.82 11.26
C MET A 96 13.43 5.17 10.88
N VAL A 97 13.47 3.88 10.59
CA VAL A 97 12.32 3.02 10.32
C VAL A 97 12.51 1.69 11.04
N ALA A 98 11.46 1.15 11.63
CA ALA A 98 11.43 -0.20 12.15
C ALA A 98 10.85 -1.16 11.12
N TYR A 99 11.65 -2.07 10.58
CA TYR A 99 11.16 -3.12 9.67
C TYR A 99 10.92 -4.43 10.43
N GLN A 100 9.83 -5.14 10.08
CA GLN A 100 9.48 -6.44 10.69
C GLN A 100 8.96 -7.43 9.65
N VAL A 101 9.50 -8.65 9.64
CA VAL A 101 8.95 -9.77 8.88
C VAL A 101 7.74 -10.33 9.64
N ILE A 102 6.54 -9.82 9.32
CA ILE A 102 5.31 -10.21 9.99
C ILE A 102 4.09 -9.97 9.08
N ALA A 103 3.09 -10.84 9.17
CA ALA A 103 1.79 -10.62 8.52
C ALA A 103 0.99 -9.53 9.24
N ALA A 104 0.19 -8.77 8.49
CA ALA A 104 -0.68 -7.74 9.05
C ALA A 104 -1.63 -8.28 10.11
N GLU A 105 -2.19 -9.46 9.90
CA GLU A 105 -3.10 -10.15 10.81
C GLU A 105 -2.41 -10.51 12.13
N ALA A 106 -1.16 -10.96 12.06
CA ALA A 106 -0.39 -11.31 13.26
C ALA A 106 0.00 -10.05 14.05
N LEU A 107 0.37 -8.97 13.36
CA LEU A 107 0.64 -7.69 14.03
C LEU A 107 -0.65 -7.11 14.64
N ALA A 108 -1.79 -7.22 13.96
CA ALA A 108 -3.08 -6.74 14.47
C ALA A 108 -3.50 -7.42 15.78
N ALA A 109 -3.15 -8.69 15.94
CA ALA A 109 -3.37 -9.42 17.19
C ALA A 109 -2.46 -8.93 18.34
N ARG A 110 -1.28 -8.40 18.03
CA ARG A 110 -0.29 -7.93 19.02
C ARG A 110 -0.47 -6.47 19.40
N GLU A 111 -0.77 -5.62 18.44
CA GLU A 111 -0.73 -4.16 18.57
C GLU A 111 -2.02 -3.48 18.05
N PRO A 112 -3.23 -3.93 18.46
CA PRO A 112 -4.47 -3.31 17.96
C PRO A 112 -4.55 -1.84 18.36
N GLY A 113 -5.03 -1.00 17.44
CA GLY A 113 -5.27 0.42 17.70
C GLY A 113 -4.01 1.26 17.90
N SER A 114 -2.86 0.80 17.43
CA SER A 114 -1.57 1.41 17.76
C SER A 114 -1.11 2.50 16.79
N TYR A 115 -1.70 2.59 15.58
CA TYR A 115 -1.19 3.47 14.52
C TYR A 115 -2.22 4.55 14.14
N GLN A 116 -1.78 5.81 14.09
CA GLN A 116 -2.63 6.93 13.67
C GLN A 116 -2.80 6.96 12.14
N VAL A 117 -1.84 6.42 11.41
CA VAL A 117 -1.88 6.28 9.96
C VAL A 117 -1.45 4.86 9.58
N VAL A 118 -2.24 4.21 8.73
CA VAL A 118 -1.91 2.90 8.15
C VAL A 118 -1.96 3.04 6.63
N THR A 119 -0.94 2.57 5.95
CA THR A 119 -0.88 2.47 4.49
C THR A 119 -0.83 1.01 4.07
N CYS A 120 -1.54 0.67 2.99
CA CYS A 120 -1.53 -0.65 2.35
C CYS A 120 -1.64 -0.40 0.84
N MET A 121 -0.49 -0.23 0.20
CA MET A 121 -0.38 0.25 -1.18
C MET A 121 0.09 -0.87 -2.11
N GLU A 122 -0.66 -1.13 -3.19
CA GLU A 122 -0.34 -2.14 -4.22
C GLU A 122 -0.05 -3.53 -3.60
N LEU A 123 -0.83 -3.92 -2.59
CA LEU A 123 -0.68 -5.22 -1.90
C LEU A 123 -1.90 -6.11 -2.09
N LEU A 124 -3.11 -5.54 -2.08
CA LEU A 124 -4.35 -6.31 -1.97
C LEU A 124 -4.58 -7.28 -3.14
N GLU A 125 -4.08 -6.96 -4.35
CA GLU A 125 -4.11 -7.82 -5.52
C GLU A 125 -3.13 -9.00 -5.47
N HIS A 126 -2.23 -9.03 -4.48
CA HIS A 126 -1.20 -10.06 -4.32
C HIS A 126 -1.49 -11.05 -3.18
N VAL A 127 -2.50 -10.77 -2.35
CA VAL A 127 -2.87 -11.64 -1.22
C VAL A 127 -4.04 -12.56 -1.57
N PRO A 128 -4.09 -13.78 -0.99
CA PRO A 128 -5.21 -14.71 -1.20
C PRO A 128 -6.55 -14.20 -0.67
N ASP A 129 -6.56 -13.51 0.47
CA ASP A 129 -7.75 -12.95 1.12
C ASP A 129 -7.57 -11.45 1.41
N PRO A 130 -7.94 -10.56 0.46
CA PRO A 130 -7.89 -9.11 0.67
C PRO A 130 -8.75 -8.62 1.83
N GLN A 131 -9.90 -9.28 2.11
CA GLN A 131 -10.77 -8.91 3.23
C GLN A 131 -10.05 -9.07 4.57
N SER A 132 -9.29 -10.15 4.75
CA SER A 132 -8.48 -10.37 5.96
C SER A 132 -7.47 -9.26 6.17
N THR A 133 -6.71 -8.89 5.11
CA THR A 133 -5.73 -7.81 5.18
C THR A 133 -6.37 -6.44 5.47
N VAL A 134 -7.51 -6.11 4.83
CA VAL A 134 -8.26 -4.88 5.13
C VAL A 134 -8.73 -4.85 6.58
N SER A 135 -9.22 -5.99 7.10
CA SER A 135 -9.65 -6.10 8.50
C SER A 135 -8.47 -5.92 9.48
N ALA A 136 -7.31 -6.48 9.15
CA ALA A 136 -6.08 -6.29 9.93
C ALA A 136 -5.66 -4.81 9.96
N CYS A 137 -5.66 -4.12 8.80
CA CYS A 137 -5.39 -2.68 8.73
C CYS A 137 -6.36 -1.86 9.59
N ALA A 138 -7.65 -2.21 9.57
CA ALA A 138 -8.66 -1.56 10.40
C ALA A 138 -8.44 -1.79 11.90
N LEU A 139 -8.03 -3.01 12.29
CA LEU A 139 -7.69 -3.33 13.67
C LEU A 139 -6.45 -2.57 14.16
N LEU A 140 -5.42 -2.45 13.33
CA LEU A 140 -4.17 -1.75 13.62
C LEU A 140 -4.35 -0.24 13.76
N ALA A 141 -5.30 0.34 13.02
CA ALA A 141 -5.59 1.76 13.10
C ALA A 141 -6.13 2.16 14.47
N ALA A 142 -5.63 3.25 15.02
CA ALA A 142 -6.13 3.86 16.24
C ALA A 142 -7.55 4.43 16.04
N PRO A 143 -8.38 4.55 17.07
CA PRO A 143 -9.65 5.28 16.98
C PRO A 143 -9.45 6.70 16.44
N GLY A 144 -10.13 7.05 15.34
CA GLY A 144 -9.94 8.31 14.62
C GLY A 144 -8.75 8.30 13.64
N GLY A 145 -8.00 7.21 13.58
CA GLY A 145 -6.87 7.03 12.65
C GLY A 145 -7.34 6.88 11.20
N GLN A 146 -6.41 7.14 10.27
CA GLN A 146 -6.63 7.07 8.83
C GLN A 146 -6.00 5.80 8.25
N VAL A 147 -6.71 5.16 7.33
CA VAL A 147 -6.16 4.02 6.57
C VAL A 147 -6.25 4.33 5.08
N PHE A 148 -5.12 4.17 4.40
CA PHE A 148 -4.98 4.44 2.97
C PHE A 148 -4.71 3.13 2.23
N PHE A 149 -5.43 2.92 1.15
CA PHE A 149 -5.27 1.78 0.26
C PHE A 149 -5.00 2.26 -1.17
N SER A 150 -4.26 1.47 -1.94
CA SER A 150 -4.23 1.57 -3.40
C SER A 150 -4.21 0.19 -4.03
N THR A 151 -4.83 0.07 -5.19
CA THR A 151 -4.84 -1.16 -6.00
C THR A 151 -5.34 -0.87 -7.42
N ILE A 152 -5.37 -1.91 -8.26
CA ILE A 152 -5.79 -1.84 -9.65
C ILE A 152 -7.28 -2.20 -9.76
N ASN A 153 -8.03 -1.41 -10.54
CA ASN A 153 -9.46 -1.62 -10.75
C ASN A 153 -9.71 -2.79 -11.71
N ARG A 154 -10.67 -3.67 -11.39
CA ARG A 154 -11.09 -4.78 -12.26
C ARG A 154 -12.09 -4.33 -13.33
N ASN A 155 -11.58 -3.93 -14.48
CA ASN A 155 -12.38 -3.62 -15.67
C ASN A 155 -11.54 -3.78 -16.96
N PRO A 156 -12.17 -3.82 -18.17
CA PRO A 156 -11.45 -4.02 -19.43
C PRO A 156 -10.39 -2.94 -19.74
N LYS A 157 -10.61 -1.69 -19.31
CA LYS A 157 -9.63 -0.61 -19.49
C LYS A 157 -8.38 -0.87 -18.65
N ALA A 158 -8.54 -1.27 -17.37
CA ALA A 158 -7.43 -1.62 -16.50
C ALA A 158 -6.65 -2.83 -17.05
N TYR A 159 -7.34 -3.85 -17.57
CA TYR A 159 -6.70 -4.96 -18.26
C TYR A 159 -5.82 -4.49 -19.41
N LEU A 160 -6.35 -3.63 -20.28
CA LEU A 160 -5.62 -3.12 -21.42
C LEU A 160 -4.40 -2.28 -21.02
N PHE A 161 -4.54 -1.41 -20.01
CA PHE A 161 -3.46 -0.50 -19.63
C PHE A 161 -2.47 -1.11 -18.65
N ALA A 162 -2.91 -1.83 -17.62
CA ALA A 162 -2.02 -2.40 -16.61
C ALA A 162 -1.31 -3.67 -17.11
N ILE A 163 -2.00 -4.54 -17.85
CA ILE A 163 -1.41 -5.80 -18.34
C ILE A 163 -0.86 -5.60 -19.74
N VAL A 164 -1.69 -5.29 -20.73
CA VAL A 164 -1.24 -5.21 -22.12
C VAL A 164 -0.30 -4.01 -22.32
N GLY A 165 -0.66 -2.84 -21.79
CA GLY A 165 0.12 -1.62 -21.92
C GLY A 165 1.43 -1.68 -21.16
N ALA A 166 1.38 -1.89 -19.86
CA ALA A 166 2.57 -1.82 -18.99
C ALA A 166 3.50 -3.03 -19.17
N GLU A 167 2.96 -4.25 -19.29
CA GLU A 167 3.79 -5.46 -19.34
C GLU A 167 4.26 -5.81 -20.75
N TYR A 168 3.42 -5.64 -21.77
CA TYR A 168 3.71 -6.12 -23.13
C TYR A 168 4.16 -5.03 -24.10
N VAL A 169 3.56 -3.84 -24.04
CA VAL A 169 3.84 -2.73 -24.99
C VAL A 169 4.94 -1.84 -24.48
N LEU A 170 4.76 -1.25 -23.29
CA LEU A 170 5.71 -0.29 -22.72
C LEU A 170 6.85 -0.97 -21.95
N LYS A 171 6.68 -2.25 -21.59
CA LYS A 171 7.66 -3.06 -20.83
C LYS A 171 8.10 -2.33 -19.53
N LEU A 172 7.18 -1.63 -18.91
CA LEU A 172 7.39 -0.95 -17.62
C LEU A 172 7.46 -1.91 -16.46
N LEU A 173 6.81 -3.09 -16.62
CA LEU A 173 6.73 -4.15 -15.62
C LEU A 173 7.06 -5.51 -16.27
N PRO A 174 7.60 -6.48 -15.51
CA PRO A 174 7.77 -7.85 -15.97
C PRO A 174 6.43 -8.49 -16.39
N ARG A 175 6.46 -9.39 -17.38
CA ARG A 175 5.26 -10.13 -17.80
C ARG A 175 4.75 -11.01 -16.67
N GLY A 176 3.42 -11.04 -16.47
CA GLY A 176 2.79 -11.82 -15.42
C GLY A 176 2.91 -11.16 -14.03
N THR A 177 3.16 -9.85 -13.99
CA THR A 177 3.14 -9.10 -12.74
C THR A 177 1.73 -9.05 -12.17
N HIS A 178 0.71 -8.98 -13.02
CA HIS A 178 -0.68 -8.83 -12.59
C HIS A 178 -1.56 -9.97 -13.11
N ASP A 179 -2.46 -10.42 -12.24
CA ASP A 179 -3.55 -11.34 -12.55
C ASP A 179 -4.87 -10.55 -12.51
N TYR A 180 -5.55 -10.46 -13.64
CA TYR A 180 -6.79 -9.69 -13.77
C TYR A 180 -7.89 -10.13 -12.78
N GLU A 181 -7.96 -11.42 -12.45
CA GLU A 181 -8.97 -11.94 -11.52
C GLU A 181 -8.77 -11.42 -10.10
N LYS A 182 -7.54 -11.07 -9.75
CA LYS A 182 -7.16 -10.50 -8.45
C LYS A 182 -7.36 -8.99 -8.35
N PHE A 183 -7.67 -8.30 -9.45
CA PHE A 183 -7.97 -6.87 -9.41
C PHE A 183 -9.25 -6.59 -8.62
N ILE A 184 -9.33 -5.45 -7.94
CA ILE A 184 -10.39 -5.13 -6.99
C ILE A 184 -11.13 -3.89 -7.45
N ARG A 185 -12.45 -3.95 -7.60
CA ARG A 185 -13.25 -2.77 -7.95
C ARG A 185 -13.34 -1.81 -6.76
N PRO A 186 -13.42 -0.48 -7.00
CA PRO A 186 -13.57 0.50 -5.91
C PRO A 186 -14.75 0.19 -4.98
N ALA A 187 -15.88 -0.29 -5.52
CA ALA A 187 -17.04 -0.66 -4.73
C ALA A 187 -16.82 -1.90 -3.85
N GLU A 188 -16.03 -2.88 -4.33
CA GLU A 188 -15.66 -4.07 -3.57
C GLU A 188 -14.75 -3.70 -2.39
N LEU A 189 -13.69 -2.91 -2.65
CA LEU A 189 -12.81 -2.43 -1.58
C LEU A 189 -13.56 -1.57 -0.55
N ALA A 190 -14.44 -0.68 -1.02
CA ALA A 190 -15.30 0.10 -0.14
C ALA A 190 -16.23 -0.77 0.72
N GLY A 191 -16.72 -1.89 0.16
CA GLY A 191 -17.48 -2.91 0.89
C GLY A 191 -16.64 -3.57 1.99
N MET A 192 -15.42 -4.00 1.65
CA MET A 192 -14.46 -4.61 2.59
C MET A 192 -14.12 -3.63 3.73
N CYS A 193 -13.85 -2.37 3.41
CA CYS A 193 -13.57 -1.34 4.42
C CYS A 193 -14.74 -1.15 5.39
N ARG A 194 -15.97 -1.02 4.88
CA ARG A 194 -17.17 -0.89 5.73
C ARG A 194 -17.41 -2.13 6.58
N ALA A 195 -17.25 -3.32 6.03
CA ALA A 195 -17.35 -4.59 6.77
C ALA A 195 -16.32 -4.69 7.91
N SER A 196 -15.17 -4.00 7.75
CA SER A 196 -14.11 -3.92 8.77
C SER A 196 -14.27 -2.71 9.72
N GLY A 197 -15.39 -1.99 9.66
CA GLY A 197 -15.65 -0.84 10.52
C GLY A 197 -14.93 0.44 10.15
N LEU A 198 -14.47 0.56 8.90
CA LEU A 198 -13.89 1.80 8.36
C LEU A 198 -14.94 2.61 7.59
N GLU A 199 -14.89 3.92 7.74
CA GLU A 199 -15.67 4.89 6.96
C GLU A 199 -14.86 5.30 5.73
N VAL A 200 -15.41 5.13 4.52
CA VAL A 200 -14.77 5.57 3.28
C VAL A 200 -14.99 7.07 3.13
N GLU A 201 -13.91 7.85 3.12
CA GLU A 201 -13.96 9.31 3.04
C GLU A 201 -13.71 9.82 1.61
N GLN A 202 -12.82 9.16 0.86
CA GLN A 202 -12.46 9.61 -0.49
C GLN A 202 -11.92 8.46 -1.35
N ILE A 203 -12.24 8.50 -2.64
CA ILE A 203 -11.62 7.64 -3.67
C ILE A 203 -11.16 8.55 -4.79
N ILE A 204 -9.89 8.41 -5.19
CA ILE A 204 -9.30 9.15 -6.31
C ILE A 204 -8.60 8.17 -7.26
N GLY A 205 -8.51 8.55 -8.51
CA GLY A 205 -7.78 7.79 -9.53
C GLY A 205 -6.33 8.22 -9.63
N MET A 206 -5.50 7.31 -10.12
CA MET A 206 -4.14 7.59 -10.54
C MET A 206 -4.01 7.21 -12.02
N SER A 207 -3.63 8.16 -12.84
CA SER A 207 -3.52 8.04 -14.29
C SER A 207 -2.08 8.23 -14.76
N TYR A 208 -1.70 7.50 -15.80
CA TYR A 208 -0.43 7.65 -16.49
C TYR A 208 -0.65 8.20 -17.90
N ASN A 209 0.04 9.27 -18.26
CA ASN A 209 0.05 9.79 -19.62
C ASN A 209 1.28 9.25 -20.37
N PRO A 210 1.11 8.35 -21.36
CA PRO A 210 2.24 7.73 -22.05
C PRO A 210 3.04 8.69 -22.95
N VAL A 211 2.44 9.82 -23.33
CA VAL A 211 3.12 10.83 -24.18
C VAL A 211 4.07 11.67 -23.32
N THR A 212 3.60 12.18 -22.19
CA THR A 212 4.41 13.01 -21.28
C THR A 212 5.19 12.17 -20.26
N ARG A 213 4.85 10.87 -20.12
CA ARG A 213 5.39 9.93 -19.13
C ARG A 213 5.20 10.41 -17.68
N VAL A 214 4.08 11.09 -17.41
CA VAL A 214 3.77 11.67 -16.10
C VAL A 214 2.56 10.96 -15.50
N TYR A 215 2.68 10.60 -14.23
CA TYR A 215 1.56 10.18 -13.40
C TYR A 215 0.86 11.39 -12.78
N SER A 216 -0.45 11.28 -12.59
CA SER A 216 -1.25 12.33 -11.95
C SER A 216 -2.40 11.72 -11.15
N LEU A 217 -2.82 12.42 -10.07
CA LEU A 217 -4.04 12.10 -9.34
C LEU A 217 -5.22 12.86 -9.91
N GLY A 218 -6.40 12.25 -9.94
CA GLY A 218 -7.60 12.83 -10.51
C GLY A 218 -8.87 12.03 -10.19
N SER A 219 -9.97 12.31 -10.88
CA SER A 219 -11.25 11.63 -10.67
C SER A 219 -11.41 10.31 -11.43
N ASP A 220 -10.53 10.02 -12.40
CA ASP A 220 -10.61 8.78 -13.20
C ASP A 220 -10.03 7.58 -12.45
N THR A 221 -10.90 6.82 -11.78
CA THR A 221 -10.55 5.59 -11.05
C THR A 221 -10.55 4.33 -11.93
N SER A 222 -10.55 4.47 -13.24
CA SER A 222 -10.76 3.34 -14.14
C SER A 222 -9.56 2.39 -14.28
N VAL A 223 -8.34 2.80 -13.90
CA VAL A 223 -7.15 1.91 -13.95
C VAL A 223 -6.64 1.67 -12.53
N ASN A 224 -5.89 2.61 -11.98
CA ASN A 224 -5.45 2.57 -10.58
C ASN A 224 -6.24 3.57 -9.75
N TYR A 225 -6.44 3.26 -8.49
CA TYR A 225 -7.11 4.18 -7.58
C TYR A 225 -6.53 4.09 -6.17
N LEU A 226 -6.70 5.19 -5.43
CA LEU A 226 -6.38 5.29 -4.02
C LEU A 226 -7.68 5.50 -3.25
N MET A 227 -7.78 4.90 -2.08
CA MET A 227 -8.92 5.03 -1.19
C MET A 227 -8.45 5.45 0.19
N ARG A 228 -9.04 6.55 0.69
CA ARG A 228 -8.85 7.02 2.06
C ARG A 228 -10.04 6.62 2.91
N THR A 229 -9.74 6.05 4.05
CA THR A 229 -10.74 5.63 5.02
C THR A 229 -10.35 6.09 6.42
N LYS A 230 -11.32 6.15 7.31
CA LYS A 230 -11.13 6.54 8.70
C LYS A 230 -11.74 5.51 9.64
N LYS A 231 -11.03 5.18 10.70
CA LYS A 231 -11.59 4.43 11.81
C LYS A 231 -12.40 5.36 12.70
N PRO A 232 -13.69 5.13 12.92
CA PRO A 232 -14.50 5.96 13.82
C PRO A 232 -13.87 6.05 15.20
N ARG A 233 -14.03 7.21 15.86
CA ARG A 233 -13.77 7.30 17.29
C ARG A 233 -14.87 6.53 18.01
N GLN A 234 -14.53 5.66 18.94
CA GLN A 234 -15.53 5.08 19.83
C GLN A 234 -16.26 6.24 20.53
N ALA A 235 -17.59 6.26 20.44
CA ALA A 235 -18.37 7.20 21.21
C ALA A 235 -18.02 6.98 22.68
N SER A 236 -17.59 8.04 23.38
CA SER A 236 -17.41 8.00 24.82
C SER A 236 -18.76 7.63 25.43
N VAL A 237 -18.89 6.44 25.98
CA VAL A 237 -20.04 6.10 26.82
C VAL A 237 -19.90 6.99 28.04
N VAL A 238 -20.60 8.13 28.04
CA VAL A 238 -20.79 8.95 29.24
C VAL A 238 -21.66 8.12 30.17
N SER A 239 -21.03 7.44 31.11
CA SER A 239 -21.75 6.82 32.25
C SER A 239 -22.48 7.93 32.99
N GLN A 240 -23.81 7.93 32.87
CA GLN A 240 -24.68 8.72 33.73
C GLN A 240 -24.79 8.08 35.10
#